data_d195b0c8417a6331c4e0105d2040eeba
#
_entry.id   d195b0c8417a6331c4e0105d2040eeba
#
_cell.length_a   1.000
_cell.length_b   1.000
_cell.length_c   1.000
_cell.angle_alpha   90.00
_cell.angle_beta   90.00
_cell.angle_gamma   90.00
#
_symmetry.space_group_name_H-M   'P 1'
#
loop_
_entity.id
_entity.type
_entity.pdbx_description
1 polymer ?
#
loop_
_entity_poly.entity_id
_entity_poly.type
_entity_poly.pdbx_seq_one_letter_code
_entity_poly.pdbx_strand_id
1 'polypeptide(L)' 'METEICGLILTKVYDQKSTIELFLASGGAKSFEEYCRMVGEYSALLKMEGDIKDVEQRFLES' A
#
# COMPACT_ATOMS: atom_id res chain seq x y z
N MET A 1 13.42 13.61 -10.89
CA MET A 1 14.08 12.64 -10.01
C MET A 1 13.20 12.21 -8.87
N GLU A 2 12.70 13.16 -8.09
CA GLU A 2 11.83 12.84 -6.95
C GLU A 2 10.57 12.12 -7.37
N THR A 3 9.98 12.50 -8.53
CA THR A 3 8.77 11.86 -9.00
C THR A 3 9.04 10.41 -9.45
N GLU A 4 10.25 10.13 -9.96
CA GLU A 4 10.63 8.77 -10.29
C GLU A 4 10.77 7.90 -9.05
N ILE A 5 11.34 8.47 -7.98
CA ILE A 5 11.46 7.77 -6.70
C ILE A 5 10.07 7.49 -6.13
N CYS A 6 9.16 8.47 -6.19
CA CYS A 6 7.78 8.29 -5.74
C CYS A 6 7.10 7.16 -6.51
N GLY A 7 7.32 7.10 -7.83
CA GLY A 7 6.76 6.03 -8.66
C GLY A 7 7.27 4.66 -8.27
N LEU A 8 8.56 4.55 -7.96
CA LEU A 8 9.14 3.28 -7.53
C LEU A 8 8.57 2.83 -6.18
N ILE A 9 8.42 3.77 -5.25
CA ILE A 9 7.85 3.47 -3.94
C ILE A 9 6.38 3.06 -4.09
N LEU A 10 5.63 3.77 -4.94
CA LEU A 10 4.22 3.41 -5.20
C LEU A 10 4.11 2.01 -5.77
N THR A 11 5.01 1.62 -6.68
CA THR A 11 5.03 0.26 -7.23
C THR A 11 5.17 -0.77 -6.12
N LYS A 12 6.06 -0.52 -5.15
CA LYS A 12 6.24 -1.40 -4.01
C LYS A 12 4.97 -1.50 -3.17
N VAL A 13 4.31 -0.36 -2.94
CA VAL A 13 3.07 -0.33 -2.18
C VAL A 13 1.99 -1.13 -2.90
N TYR A 14 1.86 -0.96 -4.21
CA TYR A 14 0.88 -1.71 -5.01
C TYR A 14 1.15 -3.21 -4.97
N ASP A 15 2.42 -3.62 -5.05
CA ASP A 15 2.78 -5.03 -4.98
C ASP A 15 2.40 -5.63 -3.62
N GLN A 16 2.67 -4.90 -2.55
CA GLN A 16 2.31 -5.37 -1.20
C GLN A 16 0.80 -5.45 -1.02
N LYS A 17 0.06 -4.46 -1.53
CA LYS A 17 -1.40 -4.48 -1.50
C LYS A 17 -1.95 -5.69 -2.24
N SER A 18 -1.43 -5.95 -3.43
CA SER A 18 -1.86 -7.10 -4.24
C SER A 18 -1.60 -8.42 -3.51
N THR A 19 -0.45 -8.53 -2.86
CA THR A 19 -0.10 -9.73 -2.10
C THR A 19 -1.12 -9.97 -0.98
N ILE A 20 -1.48 -8.92 -0.25
CA ILE A 20 -2.46 -9.03 0.84
C ILE A 20 -3.84 -9.36 0.28
N GLU A 21 -4.23 -8.71 -0.82
CA GLU A 21 -5.53 -8.97 -1.46
C GLU A 21 -5.65 -10.43 -1.87
N LEU A 22 -4.61 -10.98 -2.49
CA LEU A 22 -4.61 -12.38 -2.90
C LEU A 22 -4.63 -13.32 -1.70
N PHE A 23 -3.88 -12.99 -0.66
CA PHE A 23 -3.85 -13.79 0.56
C PHE A 23 -5.24 -13.88 1.19
N LEU A 24 -5.92 -12.73 1.32
CA LEU A 24 -7.26 -12.69 1.91
C LEU A 24 -8.30 -13.37 1.01
N ALA A 25 -8.22 -13.11 -0.31
CA ALA A 25 -9.17 -13.67 -1.26
C ALA A 25 -9.06 -15.18 -1.38
N SER A 26 -7.85 -15.74 -1.19
CA SER A 26 -7.64 -17.18 -1.26
C SER A 26 -7.91 -17.90 0.05
N GLY A 27 -8.39 -17.20 1.07
CA GLY A 27 -8.65 -17.79 2.38
C GLY A 27 -7.40 -18.05 3.19
N GLY A 28 -6.35 -17.26 2.95
CA GLY A 28 -5.08 -17.44 3.66
C GLY A 28 -5.15 -17.13 5.15
N ALA A 29 -6.05 -16.24 5.55
CA ALA A 29 -6.22 -15.92 6.96
C ALA A 29 -6.90 -17.09 7.68
N LYS A 30 -6.25 -17.62 8.70
CA LYS A 30 -6.71 -18.83 9.41
C LYS A 30 -7.40 -18.52 10.72
N SER A 31 -7.42 -17.27 11.13
CA SER A 31 -8.11 -16.83 12.34
C SER A 31 -8.62 -15.42 12.13
N PHE A 32 -9.56 -15.02 12.97
CA PHE A 32 -10.07 -13.64 12.94
C PHE A 32 -8.97 -12.63 13.27
N GLU A 33 -8.09 -12.98 14.21
CA GLU A 33 -6.97 -12.11 14.59
C GLU A 33 -6.02 -11.90 13.40
N GLU A 34 -5.71 -12.95 12.67
CA GLU A 34 -4.86 -12.86 11.50
C GLU A 34 -5.50 -12.02 10.42
N TYR A 35 -6.80 -12.21 10.20
CA TYR A 35 -7.57 -11.41 9.26
C TYR A 35 -7.49 -9.92 9.62
N CYS A 36 -7.74 -9.60 10.88
CA CYS A 36 -7.72 -8.20 11.34
C CYS A 36 -6.32 -7.59 11.18
N ARG A 37 -5.27 -8.37 11.44
CA ARG A 37 -3.91 -7.90 11.26
C ARG A 37 -3.62 -7.57 9.81
N MET A 38 -4.03 -8.45 8.90
CA MET A 38 -3.80 -8.25 7.46
C MET A 38 -4.59 -7.05 6.95
N VAL A 39 -5.83 -6.87 7.40
CA VAL A 39 -6.63 -5.71 7.05
C VAL A 39 -5.97 -4.43 7.57
N GLY A 40 -5.39 -4.47 8.78
CA GLY A 40 -4.66 -3.34 9.34
C GLY A 40 -3.45 -2.98 8.50
N GLU A 41 -2.68 -3.98 8.05
CA GLU A 41 -1.54 -3.75 7.18
C GLU A 41 -1.97 -3.15 5.84
N TYR A 42 -3.07 -3.64 5.27
CA TYR A 42 -3.62 -3.10 4.04
C TYR A 42 -4.03 -1.64 4.21
N SER A 43 -4.69 -1.32 5.32
CA SER A 43 -5.10 0.05 5.62
C SER A 43 -3.90 0.98 5.74
N ALA A 44 -2.81 0.51 6.36
CA ALA A 44 -1.57 1.28 6.48
C ALA A 44 -0.97 1.54 5.10
N LEU A 45 -1.02 0.56 4.19
CA LEU A 45 -0.52 0.72 2.83
C LEU A 45 -1.37 1.72 2.04
N LEU A 46 -2.70 1.72 2.24
CA LEU A 46 -3.57 2.70 1.60
C LEU A 46 -3.23 4.12 2.06
N LYS A 47 -2.98 4.29 3.34
CA LYS A 47 -2.59 5.58 3.89
C LYS A 47 -1.25 6.03 3.31
N MET A 48 -0.28 5.11 3.24
CA MET A 48 1.04 5.39 2.68
C MET A 48 0.93 5.80 1.21
N GLU A 49 0.09 5.11 0.46
CA GLU A 49 -0.16 5.45 -0.95
C GLU A 49 -0.63 6.89 -1.09
N GLY A 50 -1.61 7.29 -0.26
CA GLY A 50 -2.12 8.66 -0.27
C GLY A 50 -1.06 9.67 0.11
N ASP A 51 -0.24 9.35 1.10
CA ASP A 51 0.84 10.23 1.55
C ASP A 51 1.90 10.43 0.46
N ILE A 52 2.27 9.35 -0.23
CA ILE A 52 3.26 9.41 -1.30
C ILE A 52 2.72 10.26 -2.47
N LYS A 53 1.46 10.07 -2.83
CA LYS A 53 0.84 10.85 -3.90
C LYS A 53 0.75 12.33 -3.53
N ASP A 54 0.49 12.64 -2.27
CA ASP A 54 0.45 14.01 -1.79
C ASP A 54 1.82 14.67 -1.90
N VAL A 55 2.86 13.96 -1.48
CA VAL A 55 4.24 14.47 -1.59
C VAL A 55 4.61 14.69 -3.05
N GLU A 56 4.29 13.74 -3.93
CA GLU A 56 4.56 13.87 -5.36
C GLU A 56 3.86 15.09 -5.95
N GLN A 57 2.61 15.32 -5.57
CA GLN A 57 1.84 16.45 -6.03
C GLN A 57 2.51 17.78 -5.65
N ARG A 58 3.03 17.83 -4.42
CA ARG A 58 3.72 19.05 -3.95
C ARG A 58 4.98 19.33 -4.75
N PHE A 59 5.72 18.31 -5.12
CA PHE A 59 6.90 18.48 -5.97
C PHE A 59 6.52 18.98 -7.35
N LEU A 60 5.42 18.46 -7.91
CA LEU A 60 4.97 18.87 -9.24
C LEU A 60 4.47 20.31 -9.25
N GLU A 61 3.92 20.78 -8.14
CA GLU A 61 3.41 22.16 -8.03
C GLU A 61 4.49 23.18 -7.73
N SER A 62 5.64 22.74 -7.23
CA SER A 62 6.72 23.66 -6.92
C SER A 62 7.66 23.82 -8.11
#